data_9fcee6f3323c29d191f9b8e1a31cfa6b
#
_entry.id   9fcee6f3323c29d191f9b8e1a31cfa6b
#
_cell.length_a   1.000
_cell.length_b   1.000
_cell.length_c   1.000
_cell.angle_alpha   90.00
_cell.angle_beta   90.00
_cell.angle_gamma   90.00
#
_symmetry.space_group_name_H-M   'P 1'
#
loop_
_entity.id
_entity.type
_entity.pdbx_description
1 polymer ?
#
loop_
_entity_poly.entity_id
_entity_poly.type
_entity_poly.pdbx_seq_one_letter_code
_entity_poly.pdbx_strand_id
1 'polypeptide(L)'
;MATIQKKSFWQQYGGLILILGGIAIGALIGAFAPSVGTTIKPIGDIFLNLLFTIVVPLVFVSIASAVGSMANMKRLGRILGSTVGTFIFTGLIAAACVLTWVNLFSPSAGASIQLTTGEVGEAQSAGELLVSSLTVSDFSDLWDKSNMLPLIIFAIIFGFCVSACGGDESPMGKLLNNLNDIIMKFVGVIMFIAPIGLGAYFANLVATYGPEIVGDYGRSMLVYYPPVSYTHLRA
;
A
#
# COMPACT_ATOMS: atom_id res chain seq x y z
N MET A 1 -5.31 27.39 -26.72
CA MET A 1 -6.53 26.75 -26.12
C MET A 1 -6.31 25.25 -26.15
N ALA A 2 -5.96 24.64 -25.01
CA ALA A 2 -5.79 23.20 -24.91
C ALA A 2 -7.19 22.58 -24.84
N THR A 3 -7.56 21.82 -25.85
CA THR A 3 -8.78 21.02 -25.89
C THR A 3 -8.68 19.96 -24.79
N ILE A 4 -9.48 20.12 -23.72
CA ILE A 4 -9.68 19.12 -22.69
C ILE A 4 -10.41 17.96 -23.37
N GLN A 5 -9.67 16.95 -23.83
CA GLN A 5 -10.25 15.69 -24.29
C GLN A 5 -10.93 15.03 -23.09
N LYS A 6 -12.26 15.04 -23.10
CA LYS A 6 -13.09 14.29 -22.16
C LYS A 6 -12.80 12.80 -22.34
N LYS A 7 -11.93 12.22 -21.51
CA LYS A 7 -11.69 10.78 -21.52
C LYS A 7 -13.02 10.05 -21.30
N SER A 8 -13.33 9.07 -22.14
CA SER A 8 -14.55 8.24 -22.02
C SER A 8 -14.57 7.61 -20.61
N PHE A 9 -15.76 7.48 -20.02
CA PHE A 9 -15.99 6.81 -18.73
C PHE A 9 -15.25 5.46 -18.65
N TRP A 10 -15.29 4.66 -19.69
CA TRP A 10 -14.59 3.38 -19.79
C TRP A 10 -13.05 3.52 -19.76
N GLN A 11 -12.50 4.59 -20.32
CA GLN A 11 -11.06 4.85 -20.28
C GLN A 11 -10.58 5.25 -18.87
N GLN A 12 -11.47 5.81 -18.08
CA GLN A 12 -11.17 6.30 -16.74
C GLN A 12 -11.42 5.23 -15.67
N TYR A 13 -12.51 4.47 -15.77
CA TYR A 13 -12.98 3.53 -14.74
C TYR A 13 -12.94 2.07 -15.16
N GLY A 14 -12.64 1.74 -16.41
CA GLY A 14 -12.66 0.39 -16.94
C GLY A 14 -11.78 -0.59 -16.15
N GLY A 15 -10.56 -0.18 -15.76
CA GLY A 15 -9.68 -0.99 -14.93
C GLY A 15 -10.26 -1.31 -13.55
N LEU A 16 -10.87 -0.30 -12.90
CA LEU A 16 -11.52 -0.47 -11.60
C LEU A 16 -12.72 -1.43 -11.70
N ILE A 17 -13.54 -1.25 -12.73
CA ILE A 17 -14.72 -2.11 -12.97
C ILE A 17 -14.30 -3.56 -13.22
N LEU A 18 -13.22 -3.78 -13.98
CA LEU A 18 -12.68 -5.13 -14.23
C LEU A 18 -12.17 -5.78 -12.94
N ILE A 19 -11.48 -5.03 -12.08
CA ILE A 19 -10.98 -5.54 -10.79
C ILE A 19 -12.15 -5.91 -9.88
N LEU A 20 -13.13 -5.01 -9.72
CA LEU A 20 -14.31 -5.27 -8.89
C LEU A 20 -15.13 -6.43 -9.44
N GLY A 21 -15.26 -6.52 -10.77
CA GLY A 21 -15.91 -7.65 -11.44
C GLY A 21 -15.18 -8.97 -11.19
N GLY A 22 -13.85 -8.97 -11.27
CA GLY A 22 -13.02 -10.13 -10.96
C GLY A 22 -13.21 -10.62 -9.52
N ILE A 23 -13.19 -9.67 -8.56
CA ILE A 23 -13.45 -9.97 -7.14
C ILE A 23 -14.85 -10.56 -6.94
N ALA A 24 -15.88 -9.96 -7.52
CA ALA A 24 -17.26 -10.43 -7.40
C ALA A 24 -17.44 -11.85 -7.99
N ILE A 25 -16.91 -12.09 -9.18
CA ILE A 25 -16.94 -13.41 -9.82
C ILE A 25 -16.16 -14.43 -8.97
N GLY A 26 -14.98 -14.07 -8.46
CA GLY A 26 -14.18 -14.92 -7.58
C GLY A 26 -14.96 -15.29 -6.31
N ALA A 27 -15.57 -14.31 -5.65
CA ALA A 27 -16.38 -14.55 -4.45
C ALA A 27 -17.57 -15.49 -4.74
N LEU A 28 -18.24 -15.33 -5.87
CA LEU A 28 -19.32 -16.25 -6.31
C LEU A 28 -18.80 -17.67 -6.54
N ILE A 29 -17.66 -17.82 -7.21
CA ILE A 29 -17.02 -19.14 -7.40
C ILE A 29 -16.70 -19.79 -6.05
N GLY A 30 -16.13 -19.03 -5.11
CA GLY A 30 -15.83 -19.52 -3.77
C GLY A 30 -17.06 -19.97 -2.99
N ALA A 31 -18.18 -19.23 -3.14
CA ALA A 31 -19.43 -19.54 -2.44
C ALA A 31 -20.17 -20.77 -3.04
N PHE A 32 -20.24 -20.88 -4.37
CA PHE A 32 -21.01 -21.95 -5.02
C PHE A 32 -20.18 -23.18 -5.39
N ALA A 33 -18.86 -23.03 -5.56
CA ALA A 33 -17.96 -24.12 -5.91
C ALA A 33 -16.66 -24.06 -5.07
N PRO A 34 -16.70 -24.35 -3.76
CA PRO A 34 -15.54 -24.20 -2.86
C PRO A 34 -14.33 -25.01 -3.31
N SER A 35 -14.52 -26.20 -3.87
CA SER A 35 -13.41 -27.02 -4.39
C SER A 35 -12.65 -26.34 -5.54
N VAL A 36 -13.34 -25.61 -6.41
CA VAL A 36 -12.73 -24.81 -7.47
C VAL A 36 -12.00 -23.62 -6.86
N GLY A 37 -12.61 -22.91 -5.90
CA GLY A 37 -12.02 -21.77 -5.19
C GLY A 37 -10.69 -22.10 -4.55
N THR A 38 -10.58 -23.25 -3.88
CA THR A 38 -9.31 -23.73 -3.28
C THR A 38 -8.29 -24.18 -4.32
N THR A 39 -8.75 -24.79 -5.43
CA THR A 39 -7.85 -25.25 -6.51
C THR A 39 -7.16 -24.09 -7.23
N ILE A 40 -7.84 -22.95 -7.41
CA ILE A 40 -7.27 -21.77 -8.09
C ILE A 40 -6.47 -20.85 -7.15
N LYS A 41 -6.37 -21.17 -5.86
CA LYS A 41 -5.57 -20.42 -4.87
C LYS A 41 -4.17 -20.05 -5.37
N PRO A 42 -3.38 -20.94 -5.99
CA PRO A 42 -2.02 -20.61 -6.44
C PRO A 42 -1.96 -19.41 -7.39
N ILE A 43 -3.00 -19.16 -8.18
CA ILE A 43 -3.07 -18.00 -9.08
C ILE A 43 -3.16 -16.70 -8.28
N GLY A 44 -3.99 -16.69 -7.24
CA GLY A 44 -4.07 -15.55 -6.31
C GLY A 44 -2.78 -15.31 -5.55
N ASP A 45 -2.15 -16.39 -5.05
CA ASP A 45 -0.89 -16.32 -4.31
C ASP A 45 0.25 -15.79 -5.20
N ILE A 46 0.35 -16.23 -6.45
CA ILE A 46 1.35 -15.72 -7.42
C ILE A 46 1.14 -14.22 -7.64
N PHE A 47 -0.09 -13.79 -7.85
CA PHE A 47 -0.40 -12.37 -8.04
C PHE A 47 0.02 -11.53 -6.83
N LEU A 48 -0.37 -11.95 -5.63
CA LEU A 48 -0.01 -11.23 -4.39
C LEU A 48 1.51 -11.21 -4.17
N ASN A 49 2.20 -12.33 -4.42
CA ASN A 49 3.64 -12.41 -4.28
C ASN A 49 4.36 -11.48 -5.27
N LEU A 50 3.90 -11.41 -6.53
CA LEU A 50 4.43 -10.46 -7.52
C LEU A 50 4.22 -9.01 -7.07
N LEU A 51 3.03 -8.71 -6.53
CA LEU A 51 2.70 -7.39 -6.03
C LEU A 51 3.61 -7.01 -4.84
N PHE A 52 3.78 -7.90 -3.87
CA PHE A 52 4.66 -7.65 -2.72
C PHE A 52 6.14 -7.54 -3.11
N THR A 53 6.59 -8.32 -4.09
CA THR A 53 7.97 -8.29 -4.56
C THR A 53 8.34 -6.95 -5.20
N ILE A 54 7.41 -6.33 -5.93
CA ILE A 54 7.68 -5.05 -6.59
C ILE A 54 7.63 -3.83 -5.65
N VAL A 55 6.93 -3.94 -4.50
CA VAL A 55 6.72 -2.79 -3.60
C VAL A 55 8.04 -2.24 -3.07
N VAL A 56 8.95 -3.10 -2.64
CA VAL A 56 10.24 -2.69 -2.08
C VAL A 56 11.10 -1.90 -3.09
N PRO A 57 11.41 -2.44 -4.29
CA PRO A 57 12.17 -1.68 -5.29
C PRO A 57 11.40 -0.45 -5.79
N LEU A 58 10.06 -0.50 -5.88
CA LEU A 58 9.24 0.65 -6.24
C LEU A 58 9.42 1.80 -5.26
N VAL A 59 9.28 1.54 -3.96
CA VAL A 59 9.40 2.56 -2.91
C VAL A 59 10.81 3.16 -2.92
N PHE A 60 11.85 2.33 -2.94
CA PHE A 60 13.23 2.80 -2.97
C PHE A 60 13.51 3.69 -4.18
N VAL A 61 13.27 3.17 -5.39
CA VAL A 61 13.63 3.87 -6.63
C VAL A 61 12.80 5.13 -6.82
N SER A 62 11.49 5.08 -6.54
CA SER A 62 10.62 6.24 -6.71
C SER A 62 11.00 7.39 -5.76
N ILE A 63 11.29 7.08 -4.49
CA ILE A 63 11.68 8.11 -3.52
C ILE A 63 13.09 8.63 -3.84
N ALA A 64 14.06 7.74 -4.10
CA ALA A 64 15.43 8.14 -4.42
C ALA A 64 15.49 8.98 -5.71
N SER A 65 14.71 8.61 -6.75
CA SER A 65 14.60 9.38 -7.98
C SER A 65 13.96 10.76 -7.73
N ALA A 66 12.81 10.80 -7.02
CA ALA A 66 12.11 12.04 -6.73
C ALA A 66 12.96 13.03 -5.92
N VAL A 67 13.69 12.54 -4.91
CA VAL A 67 14.58 13.35 -4.08
C VAL A 67 15.84 13.74 -4.86
N GLY A 68 16.41 12.78 -5.63
CA GLY A 68 17.61 12.98 -6.44
C GLY A 68 17.44 14.03 -7.55
N SER A 69 16.24 14.15 -8.12
CA SER A 69 15.93 15.12 -9.18
C SER A 69 15.72 16.56 -8.70
N MET A 70 15.72 16.80 -7.38
CA MET A 70 15.52 18.15 -6.85
C MET A 70 16.82 18.99 -6.86
N ALA A 71 16.87 20.02 -7.70
CA ALA A 71 18.02 20.89 -7.87
C ALA A 71 18.34 21.82 -6.68
N ASN A 72 17.44 21.98 -5.71
CA ASN A 72 17.59 22.93 -4.61
C ASN A 72 17.37 22.28 -3.23
N MET A 73 18.48 21.92 -2.58
CA MET A 73 18.50 21.25 -1.28
C MET A 73 17.77 22.01 -0.15
N LYS A 74 17.88 23.37 -0.12
CA LYS A 74 17.19 24.17 0.90
C LYS A 74 15.66 24.13 0.70
N ARG A 75 15.22 24.16 -0.54
CA ARG A 75 13.79 24.05 -0.89
C ARG A 75 13.28 22.66 -0.55
N LEU A 76 14.06 21.63 -0.86
CA LEU A 76 13.73 20.23 -0.54
C LEU A 76 13.57 20.02 0.98
N GLY A 77 14.52 20.46 1.80
CA GLY A 77 14.41 20.36 3.26
C GLY A 77 13.16 21.04 3.82
N ARG A 78 12.78 22.22 3.28
CA ARG A 78 11.55 22.92 3.70
C ARG A 78 10.30 22.15 3.28
N ILE A 79 10.26 21.61 2.05
CA ILE A 79 9.13 20.81 1.56
C ILE A 79 8.97 19.55 2.39
N LEU A 80 10.07 18.78 2.59
CA LEU A 80 10.03 17.56 3.40
C LEU A 80 9.60 17.84 4.84
N GLY A 81 10.17 18.86 5.48
CA GLY A 81 9.81 19.24 6.85
C GLY A 81 8.34 19.66 6.97
N SER A 82 7.83 20.45 6.03
CA SER A 82 6.41 20.83 6.00
C SER A 82 5.51 19.63 5.75
N THR A 83 5.88 18.76 4.80
CA THR A 83 5.10 17.56 4.46
C THR A 83 5.04 16.59 5.63
N VAL A 84 6.20 16.26 6.24
CA VAL A 84 6.26 15.39 7.42
C VAL A 84 5.48 15.97 8.59
N GLY A 85 5.63 17.28 8.86
CA GLY A 85 4.86 17.96 9.90
C GLY A 85 3.34 17.88 9.67
N THR A 86 2.90 18.09 8.42
CA THR A 86 1.49 17.95 8.04
C THR A 86 1.01 16.51 8.21
N PHE A 87 1.80 15.52 7.78
CA PHE A 87 1.42 14.10 7.94
C PHE A 87 1.32 13.68 9.42
N ILE A 88 2.25 14.11 10.26
CA ILE A 88 2.17 13.83 11.70
C ILE A 88 0.91 14.46 12.30
N PHE A 89 0.64 15.72 11.99
CA PHE A 89 -0.53 16.44 12.50
C PHE A 89 -1.85 15.81 12.03
N THR A 90 -1.99 15.56 10.73
CA THR A 90 -3.19 14.93 10.16
C THR A 90 -3.33 13.47 10.61
N GLY A 91 -2.21 12.75 10.75
CA GLY A 91 -2.19 11.38 11.25
C GLY A 91 -2.67 11.26 12.69
N LEU A 92 -2.26 12.19 13.58
CA LEU A 92 -2.74 12.25 14.96
C LEU A 92 -4.26 12.52 15.02
N ILE A 93 -4.73 13.45 14.20
CA ILE A 93 -6.18 13.73 14.12
C ILE A 93 -6.94 12.50 13.60
N ALA A 94 -6.45 11.89 12.52
CA ALA A 94 -7.07 10.70 11.96
C ALA A 94 -7.10 9.53 12.97
N ALA A 95 -6.01 9.28 13.67
CA ALA A 95 -5.94 8.26 14.72
C ALA A 95 -6.94 8.53 15.86
N ALA A 96 -7.02 9.76 16.34
CA ALA A 96 -7.99 10.16 17.37
C ALA A 96 -9.44 9.97 16.89
N CYS A 97 -9.74 10.37 15.65
CA CYS A 97 -11.07 10.19 15.06
C CYS A 97 -11.44 8.71 14.92
N VAL A 98 -10.54 7.88 14.40
CA VAL A 98 -10.78 6.45 14.20
C VAL A 98 -10.94 5.75 15.55
N LEU A 99 -10.08 6.02 16.53
CA LEU A 99 -10.20 5.46 17.88
C LEU A 99 -11.54 5.81 18.53
N THR A 100 -11.96 7.07 18.43
CA THR A 100 -13.26 7.52 18.95
C THR A 100 -14.42 6.81 18.24
N TRP A 101 -14.34 6.72 16.92
CA TRP A 101 -15.37 6.09 16.10
C TRP A 101 -15.50 4.57 16.36
N VAL A 102 -14.38 3.86 16.43
CA VAL A 102 -14.36 2.41 16.70
C VAL A 102 -14.87 2.09 18.12
N ASN A 103 -14.59 2.94 19.10
CA ASN A 103 -15.15 2.80 20.43
C ASN A 103 -16.67 3.04 20.46
N LEU A 104 -17.18 3.93 19.61
CA LEU A 104 -18.62 4.25 19.54
C LEU A 104 -19.40 3.20 18.73
N PHE A 105 -18.79 2.71 17.66
CA PHE A 105 -19.37 1.73 16.73
C PHE A 105 -18.43 0.52 16.63
N SER A 106 -18.50 -0.40 17.63
CA SER A 106 -17.68 -1.61 17.61
C SER A 106 -17.90 -2.44 16.33
N PRO A 107 -16.96 -2.47 15.39
CA PRO A 107 -17.12 -3.21 14.13
C PRO A 107 -17.12 -4.73 14.36
N SER A 108 -16.56 -5.18 15.48
CA SER A 108 -16.46 -6.59 15.88
C SER A 108 -17.58 -7.07 16.80
N ALA A 109 -18.63 -6.25 17.05
CA ALA A 109 -19.75 -6.69 17.87
C ALA A 109 -20.49 -7.87 17.18
N GLY A 110 -20.28 -9.08 17.71
CA GLY A 110 -20.86 -10.32 17.19
C GLY A 110 -19.98 -11.14 16.26
N ALA A 111 -18.75 -10.73 15.97
CA ALA A 111 -17.78 -11.57 15.26
C ALA A 111 -17.12 -12.56 16.23
N SER A 112 -17.41 -13.86 16.10
CA SER A 112 -16.75 -14.93 16.85
C SER A 112 -15.42 -15.33 16.20
N ILE A 113 -14.50 -14.38 16.00
CA ILE A 113 -13.16 -14.69 15.53
C ILE A 113 -12.38 -15.16 16.77
N GLN A 114 -12.01 -16.44 16.82
CA GLN A 114 -11.06 -16.93 17.79
C GLN A 114 -9.70 -16.29 17.46
N LEU A 115 -9.39 -15.20 18.15
CA LEU A 115 -8.04 -14.66 18.15
C LEU A 115 -7.16 -15.71 18.84
N THR A 116 -6.32 -16.38 18.07
CA THR A 116 -5.18 -17.09 18.65
C THR A 116 -4.42 -16.05 19.46
N THR A 117 -4.38 -16.20 20.76
CA THR A 117 -3.56 -15.38 21.65
C THR A 117 -2.12 -15.54 21.21
N GLY A 118 -1.65 -14.63 20.34
CA GLY A 118 -0.22 -14.48 20.08
C GLY A 118 0.44 -14.11 21.40
N GLU A 119 1.57 -14.72 21.71
CA GLU A 119 2.39 -14.32 22.84
C GLU A 119 2.57 -12.80 22.79
N VAL A 120 2.14 -12.15 23.85
CA VAL A 120 2.39 -10.71 24.02
C VAL A 120 3.89 -10.62 24.28
N GLY A 121 4.67 -10.31 23.24
CA GLY A 121 6.10 -10.05 23.37
C GLY A 121 6.33 -8.98 24.43
N GLU A 122 7.44 -9.07 25.15
CA GLU A 122 7.82 -8.08 26.16
C GLU A 122 7.69 -6.68 25.59
N ALA A 123 7.08 -5.79 26.35
CA ALA A 123 6.86 -4.41 25.93
C ALA A 123 8.22 -3.71 25.71
N GLN A 124 8.63 -3.55 24.47
CA GLN A 124 9.84 -2.82 24.11
C GLN A 124 9.76 -1.38 24.64
N SER A 125 10.86 -0.85 25.08
CA SER A 125 10.93 0.55 25.48
C SER A 125 10.62 1.47 24.29
N ALA A 126 10.07 2.65 24.54
CA ALA A 126 9.77 3.61 23.47
C ALA A 126 11.03 3.97 22.63
N GLY A 127 12.20 3.95 23.24
CA GLY A 127 13.47 4.17 22.56
C GLY A 127 13.83 3.03 21.61
N GLU A 128 13.69 1.78 22.04
CA GLU A 128 13.93 0.59 21.21
C GLU A 128 12.96 0.52 20.04
N LEU A 129 11.68 0.85 20.27
CA LEU A 129 10.68 0.94 19.22
C LEU A 129 11.04 2.01 18.18
N LEU A 130 11.53 3.17 18.60
CA LEU A 130 11.98 4.21 17.67
C LEU A 130 13.20 3.73 16.86
N VAL A 131 14.19 3.14 17.49
CA VAL A 131 15.39 2.65 16.79
C VAL A 131 15.03 1.55 15.80
N SER A 132 14.28 0.54 16.23
CA SER A 132 13.87 -0.57 15.35
C SER A 132 12.92 -0.16 14.23
N SER A 133 12.13 0.91 14.44
CA SER A 133 11.23 1.44 13.40
C SER A 133 11.96 2.31 12.38
N LEU A 134 13.04 3.01 12.75
CA LEU A 134 13.71 3.97 11.88
C LEU A 134 14.95 3.41 11.20
N THR A 135 15.56 2.35 11.76
CA THR A 135 16.83 1.80 11.28
C THR A 135 16.80 0.28 11.29
N VAL A 136 17.65 -0.32 10.47
CA VAL A 136 17.96 -1.75 10.47
C VAL A 136 19.47 -1.93 10.68
N SER A 137 19.87 -3.07 11.21
CA SER A 137 21.27 -3.36 11.52
C SER A 137 22.05 -3.91 10.32
N ASP A 138 21.36 -4.50 9.34
CA ASP A 138 21.97 -5.08 8.16
C ASP A 138 21.34 -4.51 6.88
N PHE A 139 22.16 -4.36 5.84
CA PHE A 139 21.71 -3.88 4.53
C PHE A 139 20.69 -4.83 3.87
N SER A 140 20.81 -6.13 4.11
CA SER A 140 19.85 -7.13 3.62
C SER A 140 18.44 -6.90 4.16
N ASP A 141 18.32 -6.47 5.42
CA ASP A 141 17.05 -6.26 6.09
C ASP A 141 16.28 -5.05 5.54
N LEU A 142 16.99 -4.11 4.89
CA LEU A 142 16.34 -2.99 4.18
C LEU A 142 15.37 -3.45 3.09
N TRP A 143 15.63 -4.60 2.49
CA TRP A 143 14.82 -5.12 1.38
C TRP A 143 13.64 -5.98 1.87
N ASP A 144 13.47 -6.13 3.18
CA ASP A 144 12.30 -6.80 3.73
C ASP A 144 11.09 -5.85 3.76
N LYS A 145 9.95 -6.35 3.31
CA LYS A 145 8.68 -5.60 3.30
C LYS A 145 8.19 -5.16 4.68
N SER A 146 8.68 -5.76 5.76
CA SER A 146 8.38 -5.35 7.13
C SER A 146 9.15 -4.09 7.54
N ASN A 147 10.26 -3.76 6.85
CA ASN A 147 11.16 -2.65 7.16
C ASN A 147 10.99 -1.46 6.21
N MET A 148 9.72 -1.16 5.82
CA MET A 148 9.44 -0.07 4.87
C MET A 148 9.88 1.31 5.35
N LEU A 149 9.76 1.62 6.64
CA LEU A 149 10.12 2.94 7.14
C LEU A 149 11.65 3.18 7.11
N PRO A 150 12.50 2.24 7.57
CA PRO A 150 13.94 2.28 7.33
C PRO A 150 14.31 2.44 5.85
N LEU A 151 13.63 1.71 4.96
CA LEU A 151 13.84 1.79 3.52
C LEU A 151 13.55 3.20 2.97
N ILE A 152 12.44 3.82 3.40
CA ILE A 152 12.06 5.19 3.00
C ILE A 152 13.14 6.19 3.46
N ILE A 153 13.60 6.08 4.71
CA ILE A 153 14.64 6.96 5.25
C ILE A 153 15.93 6.80 4.46
N PHE A 154 16.34 5.55 4.22
CA PHE A 154 17.53 5.26 3.41
C PHE A 154 17.40 5.81 1.98
N ALA A 155 16.23 5.64 1.33
CA ALA A 155 15.96 6.15 -0.01
C ALA A 155 16.03 7.68 -0.08
N ILE A 156 15.54 8.38 0.94
CA ILE A 156 15.64 9.84 1.05
C ILE A 156 17.09 10.26 1.15
N ILE A 157 17.87 9.65 2.06
CA ILE A 157 19.30 9.97 2.24
C ILE A 157 20.08 9.67 0.95
N PHE A 158 19.82 8.53 0.32
CA PHE A 158 20.44 8.15 -0.94
C PHE A 158 20.11 9.17 -2.06
N GLY A 159 18.85 9.58 -2.17
CA GLY A 159 18.42 10.61 -3.12
C GLY A 159 19.10 11.97 -2.86
N PHE A 160 19.29 12.36 -1.60
CA PHE A 160 20.08 13.54 -1.25
C PHE A 160 21.52 13.46 -1.78
N CYS A 161 22.18 12.30 -1.60
CA CYS A 161 23.51 12.09 -2.12
C CYS A 161 23.56 12.19 -3.65
N VAL A 162 22.57 11.61 -4.34
CA VAL A 162 22.46 11.72 -5.81
C VAL A 162 22.27 13.17 -6.25
N SER A 163 21.38 13.91 -5.58
CA SER A 163 21.18 15.35 -5.86
C SER A 163 22.46 16.16 -5.66
N ALA A 164 23.24 15.87 -4.61
CA ALA A 164 24.54 16.52 -4.35
C ALA A 164 25.60 16.16 -5.39
N CYS A 165 25.51 14.99 -6.02
CA CYS A 165 26.42 14.52 -7.08
C CYS A 165 26.00 14.93 -8.51
N GLY A 166 25.11 15.92 -8.65
CA GLY A 166 24.68 16.46 -9.95
C GLY A 166 23.24 16.13 -10.34
N GLY A 167 22.48 15.47 -9.48
CA GLY A 167 21.05 15.24 -9.65
C GLY A 167 20.69 14.54 -10.96
N ASP A 168 19.69 15.03 -11.66
CA ASP A 168 19.18 14.46 -12.94
C ASP A 168 20.23 14.39 -14.05
N GLU A 169 21.21 15.30 -14.06
CA GLU A 169 22.26 15.31 -15.07
C GLU A 169 23.33 14.24 -14.80
N SER A 170 23.43 13.75 -13.57
CA SER A 170 24.37 12.68 -13.21
C SER A 170 23.97 11.33 -13.83
N PRO A 171 24.93 10.44 -14.11
CA PRO A 171 24.64 9.08 -14.58
C PRO A 171 23.71 8.32 -13.62
N MET A 172 23.88 8.53 -12.32
CA MET A 172 23.06 7.89 -11.28
C MET A 172 21.63 8.42 -11.28
N GLY A 173 21.42 9.73 -11.45
CA GLY A 173 20.09 10.32 -11.56
C GLY A 173 19.33 9.79 -12.78
N LYS A 174 19.99 9.74 -13.93
CA LYS A 174 19.43 9.15 -15.17
C LYS A 174 19.09 7.67 -14.99
N LEU A 175 19.95 6.91 -14.30
CA LEU A 175 19.70 5.50 -14.01
C LEU A 175 18.46 5.33 -13.13
N LEU A 176 18.32 6.11 -12.05
CA LEU A 176 17.17 6.06 -11.15
C LEU A 176 15.86 6.41 -11.87
N ASN A 177 15.88 7.43 -12.72
CA ASN A 177 14.70 7.82 -13.50
C ASN A 177 14.29 6.70 -14.47
N ASN A 178 15.24 6.12 -15.18
CA ASN A 178 14.98 4.99 -16.09
C ASN A 178 14.48 3.75 -15.33
N LEU A 179 15.05 3.43 -14.16
CA LEU A 179 14.58 2.33 -13.31
C LEU A 179 13.16 2.59 -12.80
N ASN A 180 12.85 3.83 -12.41
CA ASN A 180 11.50 4.20 -12.00
C ASN A 180 10.49 3.97 -13.12
N ASP A 181 10.81 4.37 -14.35
CA ASP A 181 9.96 4.13 -15.52
C ASP A 181 9.75 2.64 -15.80
N ILE A 182 10.82 1.83 -15.68
CA ILE A 182 10.74 0.38 -15.86
C ILE A 182 9.84 -0.24 -14.79
N ILE A 183 10.04 0.13 -13.52
CA ILE A 183 9.25 -0.38 -12.40
C ILE A 183 7.77 0.02 -12.56
N MET A 184 7.48 1.26 -12.97
CA MET A 184 6.10 1.70 -13.21
C MET A 184 5.43 0.93 -14.35
N LYS A 185 6.17 0.58 -15.40
CA LYS A 185 5.65 -0.30 -16.47
C LYS A 185 5.41 -1.71 -15.95
N PHE A 186 6.31 -2.24 -15.11
CA PHE A 186 6.14 -3.55 -14.50
C PHE A 186 4.90 -3.60 -13.59
N VAL A 187 4.67 -2.56 -12.78
CA VAL A 187 3.42 -2.40 -12.01
C VAL A 187 2.21 -2.43 -12.93
N GLY A 188 2.27 -1.74 -14.08
CA GLY A 188 1.21 -1.77 -15.09
C GLY A 188 0.89 -3.17 -15.60
N VAL A 189 1.92 -4.00 -15.82
CA VAL A 189 1.74 -5.42 -16.21
C VAL A 189 1.08 -6.23 -15.10
N ILE A 190 1.52 -6.06 -13.84
CA ILE A 190 0.88 -6.72 -12.69
C ILE A 190 -0.59 -6.30 -12.58
N MET A 191 -0.88 -5.00 -12.72
CA MET A 191 -2.25 -4.50 -12.63
C MET A 191 -3.15 -4.97 -13.76
N PHE A 192 -2.59 -5.33 -14.92
CA PHE A 192 -3.35 -5.94 -16.00
C PHE A 192 -3.89 -7.33 -15.65
N ILE A 193 -3.12 -8.12 -14.88
CA ILE A 193 -3.57 -9.44 -14.40
C ILE A 193 -4.32 -9.39 -13.08
N ALA A 194 -4.42 -8.21 -12.43
CA ALA A 194 -5.07 -8.03 -11.14
C ALA A 194 -6.52 -8.55 -11.06
N PRO A 195 -7.39 -8.37 -12.06
CA PRO A 195 -8.75 -8.91 -12.01
C PRO A 195 -8.79 -10.42 -11.81
N ILE A 196 -7.88 -11.15 -12.47
CA ILE A 196 -7.78 -12.61 -12.38
C ILE A 196 -7.15 -13.01 -11.04
N GLY A 197 -6.04 -12.36 -10.66
CA GLY A 197 -5.32 -12.65 -9.43
C GLY A 197 -6.16 -12.39 -8.18
N LEU A 198 -6.81 -11.24 -8.10
CA LEU A 198 -7.71 -10.90 -7.00
C LEU A 198 -8.98 -11.77 -7.03
N GLY A 199 -9.51 -12.08 -8.21
CA GLY A 199 -10.62 -13.00 -8.34
C GLY A 199 -10.30 -14.38 -7.77
N ALA A 200 -9.15 -14.97 -8.11
CA ALA A 200 -8.71 -16.25 -7.56
C ALA A 200 -8.44 -16.18 -6.04
N TYR A 201 -7.86 -15.08 -5.56
CA TYR A 201 -7.66 -14.88 -4.13
C TYR A 201 -8.99 -14.83 -3.35
N PHE A 202 -9.95 -14.04 -3.82
CA PHE A 202 -11.26 -13.94 -3.18
C PHE A 202 -12.08 -15.24 -3.30
N ALA A 203 -11.94 -15.99 -4.40
CA ALA A 203 -12.54 -17.31 -4.52
C ALA A 203 -12.03 -18.26 -3.43
N ASN A 204 -10.71 -18.31 -3.20
CA ASN A 204 -10.15 -19.11 -2.12
C ASN A 204 -10.57 -18.60 -0.74
N LEU A 205 -10.60 -17.28 -0.52
CA LEU A 205 -10.99 -16.67 0.74
C LEU A 205 -12.42 -17.09 1.13
N VAL A 206 -13.37 -16.94 0.20
CA VAL A 206 -14.78 -17.30 0.42
C VAL A 206 -14.96 -18.82 0.53
N ALA A 207 -14.20 -19.61 -0.25
CA ALA A 207 -14.23 -21.06 -0.16
C ALA A 207 -13.74 -21.58 1.21
N THR A 208 -12.76 -20.89 1.83
CA THR A 208 -12.15 -21.32 3.09
C THR A 208 -12.95 -20.86 4.32
N TYR A 209 -13.45 -19.63 4.29
CA TYR A 209 -14.07 -18.98 5.46
C TYR A 209 -15.59 -18.86 5.35
N GLY A 210 -16.16 -19.24 4.22
CA GLY A 210 -17.60 -19.13 3.93
C GLY A 210 -18.01 -17.76 3.35
N PRO A 211 -19.21 -17.67 2.77
CA PRO A 211 -19.73 -16.44 2.17
C PRO A 211 -20.00 -15.32 3.20
N GLU A 212 -20.13 -15.67 4.48
CA GLU A 212 -20.34 -14.72 5.59
C GLU A 212 -19.19 -13.72 5.73
N ILE A 213 -17.96 -14.13 5.36
CA ILE A 213 -16.79 -13.26 5.39
C ILE A 213 -16.95 -12.02 4.50
N VAL A 214 -17.66 -12.14 3.39
CA VAL A 214 -17.95 -11.00 2.50
C VAL A 214 -18.84 -9.98 3.20
N GLY A 215 -19.81 -10.46 4.00
CA GLY A 215 -20.68 -9.62 4.82
C GLY A 215 -19.91 -8.91 5.94
N ASP A 216 -19.01 -9.61 6.62
CA ASP A 216 -18.19 -9.08 7.70
C ASP A 216 -17.19 -8.02 7.20
N TYR A 217 -16.54 -8.29 6.04
CA TYR A 217 -15.72 -7.28 5.36
C TYR A 217 -16.53 -6.08 4.89
N GLY A 218 -17.71 -6.31 4.31
CA GLY A 218 -18.63 -5.25 3.88
C GLY A 218 -19.05 -4.36 5.05
N ARG A 219 -19.41 -4.96 6.18
CA ARG A 219 -19.75 -4.25 7.42
C ARG A 219 -18.54 -3.46 7.96
N SER A 220 -17.37 -4.08 8.01
CA SER A 220 -16.14 -3.41 8.46
C SER A 220 -15.78 -2.22 7.54
N MET A 221 -15.94 -2.37 6.24
CA MET A 221 -15.78 -1.28 5.27
C MET A 221 -16.77 -0.15 5.50
N LEU A 222 -18.05 -0.45 5.69
CA LEU A 222 -19.08 0.58 5.95
C LEU A 222 -18.82 1.35 7.24
N VAL A 223 -18.26 0.71 8.27
CA VAL A 223 -17.88 1.37 9.51
C VAL A 223 -16.60 2.19 9.35
N TYR A 224 -15.63 1.71 8.56
CA TYR A 224 -14.33 2.35 8.40
C TYR A 224 -14.34 3.54 7.40
N TYR A 225 -15.10 3.43 6.31
CA TYR A 225 -15.09 4.45 5.25
C TYR A 225 -15.58 5.85 5.67
N PRO A 226 -16.64 6.02 6.49
CA PRO A 226 -17.09 7.35 6.87
C PRO A 226 -16.03 8.20 7.60
N PRO A 227 -15.31 7.68 8.63
CA PRO A 227 -14.27 8.47 9.30
C PRO A 227 -13.07 8.74 8.39
N VAL A 228 -12.69 7.77 7.53
CA VAL A 228 -11.59 7.95 6.57
C VAL A 228 -11.96 9.01 5.52
N SER A 229 -13.16 8.94 4.95
CA SER A 229 -13.62 9.95 3.99
C SER A 229 -13.68 11.34 4.61
N TYR A 230 -14.13 11.46 5.86
CA TYR A 230 -14.17 12.74 6.56
C TYR A 230 -12.77 13.34 6.77
N THR A 231 -11.77 12.52 7.09
CA THR A 231 -10.37 12.96 7.26
C THR A 231 -9.70 13.33 5.94
N HIS A 232 -10.03 12.64 4.83
CA HIS A 232 -9.46 12.91 3.52
C HIS A 232 -10.13 14.04 2.74
N LEU A 233 -11.41 14.31 2.95
CA LEU A 233 -12.12 15.40 2.26
C LEU A 233 -11.80 16.81 2.81
N ARG A 234 -11.12 16.89 3.96
CA ARG A 234 -10.73 18.15 4.61
C ARG A 234 -9.22 18.47 4.49
N ALA A 235 -8.44 17.63 3.85
CA ALA A 235 -7.03 17.86 3.52
C ALA A 235 -6.87 18.33 2.07
#